data_c753b2eb36e6d7663ca83d4eb2844b00
#
_entry.id   c753b2eb36e6d7663ca83d4eb2844b00
#
_cell.length_a   1.000
_cell.length_b   1.000
_cell.length_c   1.000
_cell.angle_alpha   90.00
_cell.angle_beta   90.00
_cell.angle_gamma   90.00
#
_symmetry.space_group_name_H-M   'P 1'
#
loop_
_entity.id
_entity.type
_entity.pdbx_description
1 polymer ?
#
loop_
_entity_poly.entity_id
_entity_poly.type
_entity_poly.pdbx_seq_one_letter_code
_entity_poly.pdbx_strand_id
1 'polypeptide(L)'
;MSNIVRLKASDGTAVEFVDTIIGAGGMKDVYFSPDKSYVVAFFRKPQDFNAKDRLNNIVGRYRENIFNQPGGDYWNNLYCWPTHVVEHNGKLGLRAPTYQKRFFFKYGSQNNDMLGIKGKDKEGKWFSTGTHQSKYLDERERGNWRDYIQVCVNIARAVKRLHAGGLAHSDLSYKNVLIDPTSGSAAIIDIDGLVVPGKFPPDVIGTPDFIAPEVMATLNLSIQDKNRALPRIETDRHALSVLIYMYLLYRHPLKGGIIHPANSEDERVSLEMGSKALFAEHPTDNRNRPNLNDIKKTALPYADVSKIPYTVTGPYLKALFDRAFIDGLHKPNLRPSADEWENALLRTVDLLQPCANPSCIQKWYAFNNSTKPKCPFCGTPFQGSLPVLNLYSRRGNADFRADNHRVMVYSGQYLYPWHSSRLLFPSEKLTEDQKKPVGYFSFHNGKWIFVNQRLPGLKDVTANKPIAINAGLELVDGQQILLSPEEGGCLIQVQIVRA
;
A
#
# COMPACT_ATOMS: atom_id res chain seq x y z
N MET A 1 13.84 -18.52 -37.38
CA MET A 1 14.31 -17.19 -36.93
C MET A 1 13.07 -16.40 -36.54
N SER A 2 13.02 -15.84 -35.35
CA SER A 2 11.88 -15.03 -34.94
C SER A 2 11.81 -13.78 -35.83
N ASN A 3 10.64 -13.50 -36.40
CA ASN A 3 10.45 -12.34 -37.27
C ASN A 3 10.49 -11.07 -36.39
N ILE A 4 11.42 -10.14 -36.65
CA ILE A 4 11.52 -8.87 -35.97
C ILE A 4 10.81 -7.80 -36.79
N VAL A 5 9.80 -7.18 -36.18
CA VAL A 5 9.08 -6.05 -36.76
C VAL A 5 9.71 -4.75 -36.29
N ARG A 6 9.92 -3.81 -37.23
CA ARG A 6 10.49 -2.48 -37.00
C ARG A 6 9.45 -1.41 -37.33
N LEU A 7 9.26 -0.48 -36.45
CA LEU A 7 8.34 0.64 -36.63
C LEU A 7 8.86 1.93 -35.95
N LYS A 8 8.19 3.03 -36.19
CA LYS A 8 8.46 4.31 -35.50
C LYS A 8 7.32 4.65 -34.58
N ALA A 9 7.65 5.09 -33.37
CA ALA A 9 6.70 5.67 -32.44
C ALA A 9 6.20 7.05 -32.92
N SER A 10 5.18 7.59 -32.27
CA SER A 10 4.59 8.90 -32.62
C SER A 10 5.59 10.06 -32.60
N ASP A 11 6.64 9.96 -31.78
CA ASP A 11 7.73 10.93 -31.67
C ASP A 11 8.92 10.66 -32.59
N GLY A 12 8.82 9.65 -33.48
CA GLY A 12 9.87 9.25 -34.41
C GLY A 12 10.89 8.24 -33.85
N THR A 13 10.82 7.89 -32.57
CA THR A 13 11.71 6.89 -31.94
C THR A 13 11.54 5.53 -32.60
N ALA A 14 12.67 4.85 -32.93
CA ALA A 14 12.64 3.49 -33.46
C ALA A 14 12.20 2.49 -32.39
N VAL A 15 11.29 1.61 -32.75
CA VAL A 15 10.77 0.54 -31.87
C VAL A 15 10.82 -0.79 -32.64
N GLU A 16 11.33 -1.81 -31.97
CA GLU A 16 11.41 -3.18 -32.54
C GLU A 16 10.72 -4.16 -31.60
N PHE A 17 10.05 -5.16 -32.18
CA PHE A 17 9.49 -6.25 -31.37
C PHE A 17 9.55 -7.58 -32.15
N VAL A 18 9.57 -8.68 -31.40
CA VAL A 18 9.50 -10.03 -31.93
C VAL A 18 8.03 -10.37 -32.20
N ASP A 19 7.69 -10.76 -33.42
CA ASP A 19 6.32 -11.08 -33.84
C ASP A 19 5.88 -12.44 -33.25
N THR A 20 5.80 -12.48 -31.93
CA THR A 20 5.33 -13.62 -31.15
C THR A 20 4.62 -13.10 -29.91
N ILE A 21 3.33 -13.38 -29.78
CA ILE A 21 2.53 -12.96 -28.63
C ILE A 21 3.03 -13.70 -27.39
N ILE A 22 3.42 -12.95 -26.36
CA ILE A 22 3.90 -13.49 -25.08
C ILE A 22 2.84 -13.43 -23.99
N GLY A 23 1.83 -12.59 -24.18
CA GLY A 23 0.72 -12.39 -23.26
C GLY A 23 -0.49 -11.85 -24.00
N ALA A 24 -1.64 -12.39 -23.65
CA ALA A 24 -2.91 -11.97 -24.21
C ALA A 24 -3.81 -11.54 -23.05
N GLY A 25 -3.72 -10.25 -22.68
CA GLY A 25 -4.64 -9.63 -21.71
C GLY A 25 -6.04 -9.44 -22.30
N GLY A 26 -7.00 -8.97 -21.50
CA GLY A 26 -8.38 -8.74 -21.97
C GLY A 26 -8.48 -7.78 -23.17
N MET A 27 -7.59 -6.78 -23.26
CA MET A 27 -7.69 -5.71 -24.25
C MET A 27 -6.51 -5.63 -25.22
N LYS A 28 -5.34 -6.19 -24.90
CA LYS A 28 -4.08 -6.01 -25.66
C LYS A 28 -3.36 -7.33 -25.92
N ASP A 29 -2.67 -7.39 -27.06
CA ASP A 29 -1.69 -8.41 -27.39
C ASP A 29 -0.30 -7.85 -27.08
N VAL A 30 0.55 -8.59 -26.37
CA VAL A 30 1.83 -8.12 -25.85
C VAL A 30 2.97 -8.88 -26.50
N TYR A 31 4.03 -8.15 -26.89
CA TYR A 31 5.21 -8.63 -27.59
C TYR A 31 6.48 -8.14 -26.89
N PHE A 32 7.53 -8.96 -26.79
CA PHE A 32 8.83 -8.51 -26.30
C PHE A 32 9.65 -7.77 -27.37
N SER A 33 10.46 -6.79 -26.92
CA SER A 33 11.61 -6.34 -27.69
C SER A 33 12.61 -7.48 -27.88
N PRO A 34 13.50 -7.42 -28.90
CA PRO A 34 14.51 -8.46 -29.13
C PRO A 34 15.40 -8.72 -27.92
N ASP A 35 15.77 -7.69 -27.16
CA ASP A 35 16.58 -7.73 -25.94
C ASP A 35 15.77 -7.92 -24.65
N LYS A 36 14.43 -7.97 -24.75
CA LYS A 36 13.48 -8.06 -23.63
C LYS A 36 13.55 -6.90 -22.63
N SER A 37 14.09 -5.76 -23.00
CA SER A 37 14.16 -4.56 -22.14
C SER A 37 12.81 -3.85 -22.04
N TYR A 38 11.95 -4.00 -23.04
CA TYR A 38 10.60 -3.45 -23.06
C TYR A 38 9.61 -4.41 -23.73
N VAL A 39 8.34 -4.10 -23.61
CA VAL A 39 7.24 -4.74 -24.32
C VAL A 39 6.54 -3.72 -25.22
N VAL A 40 5.94 -4.22 -26.31
CA VAL A 40 4.98 -3.49 -27.13
C VAL A 40 3.63 -4.15 -26.98
N ALA A 41 2.61 -3.37 -26.61
CA ALA A 41 1.26 -3.87 -26.39
C ALA A 41 0.29 -3.20 -27.36
N PHE A 42 -0.33 -3.94 -28.26
CA PHE A 42 -1.32 -3.43 -29.22
C PHE A 42 -2.74 -3.71 -28.77
N PHE A 43 -3.61 -2.71 -28.86
CA PHE A 43 -5.04 -2.89 -28.61
C PHE A 43 -5.66 -3.81 -29.67
N ARG A 44 -6.47 -4.77 -29.20
CA ARG A 44 -7.16 -5.71 -30.11
C ARG A 44 -8.29 -5.05 -30.86
N LYS A 45 -9.01 -4.14 -30.20
CA LYS A 45 -10.09 -3.38 -30.80
C LYS A 45 -9.58 -2.05 -31.33
N PRO A 46 -10.11 -1.55 -32.44
CA PRO A 46 -9.83 -0.19 -32.91
C PRO A 46 -10.11 0.82 -31.79
N GLN A 47 -9.22 1.78 -31.65
CA GLN A 47 -9.33 2.86 -30.69
C GLN A 47 -9.81 4.13 -31.40
N ASP A 48 -10.58 4.98 -30.72
CA ASP A 48 -11.05 6.24 -31.27
C ASP A 48 -9.95 7.31 -31.28
N PHE A 49 -10.24 8.45 -31.90
CA PHE A 49 -9.30 9.58 -31.96
C PHE A 49 -8.93 10.11 -30.56
N ASN A 50 -9.90 10.13 -29.65
CA ASN A 50 -9.68 10.60 -28.27
C ASN A 50 -8.71 9.69 -27.50
N ALA A 51 -8.74 8.38 -27.75
CA ALA A 51 -7.82 7.44 -27.14
C ALA A 51 -6.36 7.73 -27.54
N LYS A 52 -6.10 8.04 -28.82
CA LYS A 52 -4.75 8.41 -29.29
C LYS A 52 -4.25 9.69 -28.62
N ASP A 53 -5.08 10.73 -28.51
CA ASP A 53 -4.73 11.97 -27.81
C ASP A 53 -4.48 11.71 -26.30
N ARG A 54 -5.33 10.91 -25.66
CA ARG A 54 -5.14 10.49 -24.27
C ARG A 54 -3.79 9.80 -24.07
N LEU A 55 -3.47 8.79 -24.88
CA LEU A 55 -2.22 8.04 -24.78
C LEU A 55 -0.99 8.92 -25.02
N ASN A 56 -1.02 9.82 -26.00
CA ASN A 56 0.05 10.79 -26.21
C ASN A 56 0.26 11.72 -24.99
N ASN A 57 -0.81 12.17 -24.33
CA ASN A 57 -0.69 12.94 -23.10
C ASN A 57 -0.12 12.09 -21.95
N ILE A 58 -0.50 10.80 -21.85
CA ILE A 58 0.00 9.89 -20.80
C ILE A 58 1.50 9.64 -20.96
N VAL A 59 2.00 9.35 -22.16
CA VAL A 59 3.43 9.10 -22.39
C VAL A 59 4.28 10.36 -22.42
N GLY A 60 3.69 11.53 -22.71
CA GLY A 60 4.34 12.84 -22.74
C GLY A 60 4.12 13.60 -21.43
N ARG A 61 3.25 14.61 -21.47
CA ARG A 61 3.04 15.61 -20.39
C ARG A 61 2.83 15.00 -19.01
N TYR A 62 1.98 13.98 -18.87
CA TYR A 62 1.70 13.40 -17.54
C TYR A 62 2.88 12.60 -17.03
N ARG A 63 3.55 11.86 -17.91
CA ARG A 63 4.78 11.16 -17.56
C ARG A 63 5.86 12.15 -17.09
N GLU A 64 6.08 13.23 -17.82
CA GLU A 64 7.04 14.27 -17.46
C GLU A 64 6.73 14.87 -16.09
N ASN A 65 5.47 15.20 -15.81
CA ASN A 65 5.06 15.73 -14.50
C ASN A 65 5.35 14.77 -13.34
N ILE A 66 5.32 13.46 -13.57
CA ILE A 66 5.64 12.45 -12.54
C ILE A 66 7.15 12.30 -12.37
N PHE A 67 7.91 12.19 -13.46
CA PHE A 67 9.29 11.72 -13.44
C PHE A 67 10.35 12.84 -13.49
N ASN A 68 10.05 14.01 -14.09
CA ASN A 68 11.00 15.13 -14.22
C ASN A 68 11.09 16.00 -12.95
N GLN A 69 11.05 15.36 -11.78
CA GLN A 69 11.18 16.02 -10.48
C GLN A 69 12.25 15.32 -9.63
N PRO A 70 12.75 15.94 -8.57
CA PRO A 70 13.63 15.25 -7.63
C PRO A 70 13.04 13.93 -7.18
N GLY A 71 13.81 12.85 -7.25
CA GLY A 71 13.32 11.49 -6.97
C GLY A 71 12.73 10.73 -8.17
N GLY A 72 12.93 11.20 -9.41
CA GLY A 72 12.41 10.54 -10.63
C GLY A 72 12.72 9.06 -10.71
N ASP A 73 13.94 8.64 -10.36
CA ASP A 73 14.34 7.23 -10.30
C ASP A 73 13.56 6.42 -9.26
N TYR A 74 13.19 7.04 -8.14
CA TYR A 74 12.33 6.42 -7.15
C TYR A 74 10.96 6.07 -7.73
N TRP A 75 10.37 6.99 -8.51
CA TRP A 75 9.07 6.78 -9.13
C TRP A 75 9.06 5.67 -10.17
N ASN A 76 10.17 5.44 -10.87
CA ASN A 76 10.33 4.31 -11.79
C ASN A 76 10.16 2.94 -11.12
N ASN A 77 10.34 2.86 -9.80
CA ASN A 77 10.10 1.64 -9.04
C ASN A 77 8.63 1.42 -8.68
N LEU A 78 7.81 2.47 -8.72
CA LEU A 78 6.40 2.44 -8.30
C LEU A 78 5.40 2.34 -9.45
N TYR A 79 5.88 2.47 -10.72
CA TYR A 79 5.00 2.40 -11.88
C TYR A 79 5.65 1.60 -13.02
N CYS A 80 4.80 0.90 -13.76
CA CYS A 80 5.15 0.46 -15.11
C CYS A 80 4.52 1.44 -16.12
N TRP A 81 5.16 2.61 -16.28
CA TRP A 81 4.63 3.71 -17.08
C TRP A 81 5.00 3.55 -18.56
N PRO A 82 4.04 3.60 -19.52
CA PRO A 82 4.35 3.53 -20.95
C PRO A 82 5.18 4.75 -21.38
N THR A 83 6.06 4.53 -22.34
CA THR A 83 7.05 5.53 -22.79
C THR A 83 6.76 6.11 -24.16
N HIS A 84 6.12 5.35 -25.04
CA HIS A 84 5.85 5.78 -26.42
C HIS A 84 4.52 5.21 -26.89
N VAL A 85 3.85 5.96 -27.77
CA VAL A 85 2.69 5.48 -28.54
C VAL A 85 3.20 4.97 -29.88
N VAL A 86 2.72 3.80 -30.29
CA VAL A 86 3.07 3.14 -31.54
C VAL A 86 1.81 2.77 -32.33
N GLU A 87 1.95 2.60 -33.63
CA GLU A 87 0.86 2.15 -34.49
C GLU A 87 1.41 1.11 -35.50
N HIS A 88 0.71 -0.01 -35.64
CA HIS A 88 1.10 -1.08 -36.57
C HIS A 88 -0.15 -1.76 -37.10
N ASN A 89 -0.22 -1.92 -38.43
CA ASN A 89 -1.36 -2.55 -39.12
C ASN A 89 -2.72 -1.98 -38.72
N GLY A 90 -2.83 -0.64 -38.53
CA GLY A 90 -4.05 0.04 -38.09
C GLY A 90 -4.41 -0.17 -36.62
N LYS A 91 -3.57 -0.84 -35.83
CA LYS A 91 -3.76 -1.01 -34.40
C LYS A 91 -2.88 -0.03 -33.63
N LEU A 92 -3.51 0.69 -32.71
CA LEU A 92 -2.83 1.55 -31.74
C LEU A 92 -2.17 0.68 -30.66
N GLY A 93 -1.02 1.09 -30.17
CA GLY A 93 -0.28 0.37 -29.13
C GLY A 93 0.64 1.26 -28.33
N LEU A 94 1.30 0.67 -27.37
CA LEU A 94 2.20 1.33 -26.42
C LEU A 94 3.49 0.53 -26.25
N ARG A 95 4.61 1.25 -26.12
CA ARG A 95 5.85 0.71 -25.59
C ARG A 95 5.91 0.97 -24.09
N ALA A 96 6.15 -0.08 -23.30
CA ALA A 96 6.30 0.02 -21.85
C ALA A 96 7.54 -0.77 -21.37
N PRO A 97 8.20 -0.37 -20.27
CA PRO A 97 9.31 -1.15 -19.73
C PRO A 97 8.83 -2.55 -19.30
N THR A 98 9.71 -3.54 -19.37
CA THR A 98 9.45 -4.87 -18.80
C THR A 98 9.37 -4.74 -17.26
N TYR A 99 8.52 -5.54 -16.63
CA TYR A 99 8.43 -5.59 -15.18
C TYR A 99 9.76 -5.98 -14.55
N GLN A 100 10.07 -5.39 -13.40
CA GLN A 100 11.29 -5.70 -12.66
C GLN A 100 11.28 -7.17 -12.19
N LYS A 101 12.45 -7.83 -12.18
CA LYS A 101 12.59 -9.27 -11.86
C LYS A 101 11.96 -9.68 -10.52
N ARG A 102 11.92 -8.76 -9.52
CA ARG A 102 11.30 -9.02 -8.20
C ARG A 102 9.80 -9.31 -8.29
N PHE A 103 9.13 -8.80 -9.32
CA PHE A 103 7.69 -9.00 -9.55
C PHE A 103 7.36 -10.29 -10.31
N PHE A 104 8.30 -11.23 -10.43
CA PHE A 104 8.05 -12.56 -10.94
C PHE A 104 8.27 -13.61 -9.86
N PHE A 105 7.40 -14.63 -9.81
CA PHE A 105 7.54 -15.72 -8.86
C PHE A 105 8.85 -16.46 -9.04
N LYS A 106 9.65 -16.53 -7.99
CA LYS A 106 10.92 -17.28 -7.97
C LYS A 106 10.69 -18.75 -7.64
N TYR A 107 9.79 -19.02 -6.73
CA TYR A 107 9.48 -20.36 -6.22
C TYR A 107 8.10 -20.85 -6.67
N GLY A 108 7.16 -19.93 -6.91
CA GLY A 108 5.84 -20.23 -7.43
C GLY A 108 4.84 -20.68 -6.37
N SER A 109 4.16 -21.79 -6.65
CA SER A 109 3.16 -22.36 -5.74
C SER A 109 3.72 -23.49 -4.86
N GLN A 110 2.93 -23.91 -3.86
CA GLN A 110 3.24 -25.06 -3.03
C GLN A 110 3.44 -26.36 -3.85
N ASN A 111 3.97 -27.39 -3.21
CA ASN A 111 4.20 -28.70 -3.80
C ASN A 111 5.01 -28.63 -5.11
N ASN A 112 6.17 -27.94 -5.02
CA ASN A 112 7.10 -27.79 -6.14
C ASN A 112 6.45 -27.13 -7.38
N ASP A 113 5.73 -26.04 -7.15
CA ASP A 113 5.04 -25.23 -8.15
C ASP A 113 3.93 -26.00 -8.92
N MET A 114 3.11 -26.72 -8.18
CA MET A 114 1.99 -27.51 -8.74
C MET A 114 1.07 -26.70 -9.68
N LEU A 115 0.92 -25.38 -9.45
CA LEU A 115 0.09 -24.50 -10.28
C LEU A 115 0.83 -23.92 -11.50
N GLY A 116 2.14 -24.18 -11.65
CA GLY A 116 2.94 -23.68 -12.78
C GLY A 116 2.95 -22.14 -12.83
N ILE A 117 3.08 -21.46 -11.69
CA ILE A 117 3.13 -19.99 -11.62
C ILE A 117 4.55 -19.43 -11.50
N LYS A 118 5.55 -20.27 -11.30
CA LYS A 118 6.95 -19.87 -11.32
C LYS A 118 7.29 -19.13 -12.62
N GLY A 119 7.92 -17.98 -12.50
CA GLY A 119 8.22 -17.09 -13.64
C GLY A 119 7.04 -16.27 -14.14
N LYS A 120 5.82 -16.44 -13.61
CA LYS A 120 4.70 -15.52 -13.86
C LYS A 120 4.77 -14.32 -12.95
N ASP A 121 4.12 -13.23 -13.34
CA ASP A 121 4.06 -11.98 -12.59
C ASP A 121 3.29 -12.13 -11.28
N LYS A 122 3.77 -11.40 -10.26
CA LYS A 122 3.18 -11.36 -8.91
C LYS A 122 2.04 -10.34 -8.84
N GLU A 123 0.94 -10.62 -9.57
CA GLU A 123 -0.27 -9.81 -9.40
C GLU A 123 -0.73 -9.81 -7.94
N GLY A 124 -1.17 -8.66 -7.46
CA GLY A 124 -1.57 -8.47 -6.07
C GLY A 124 -2.70 -9.40 -5.60
N LYS A 125 -3.51 -9.93 -6.52
CA LYS A 125 -4.58 -10.90 -6.21
C LYS A 125 -4.09 -12.14 -5.49
N TRP A 126 -2.87 -12.61 -5.77
CA TRP A 126 -2.29 -13.79 -5.14
C TRP A 126 -2.07 -13.62 -3.63
N PHE A 127 -1.97 -12.38 -3.19
CA PHE A 127 -1.59 -12.00 -1.82
C PHE A 127 -2.74 -11.38 -1.02
N SER A 128 -3.91 -11.22 -1.63
CA SER A 128 -5.02 -10.45 -1.06
C SER A 128 -5.98 -11.27 -0.17
N THR A 129 -5.83 -12.60 -0.12
CA THR A 129 -6.71 -13.48 0.68
C THR A 129 -5.92 -14.54 1.44
N GLY A 130 -6.44 -14.94 2.62
CA GLY A 130 -5.85 -16.00 3.42
C GLY A 130 -5.81 -17.35 2.69
N THR A 131 -6.81 -17.63 1.86
CA THR A 131 -6.85 -18.87 1.05
C THR A 131 -5.69 -18.93 0.05
N HIS A 132 -5.41 -17.84 -0.68
CA HIS A 132 -4.28 -17.81 -1.60
C HIS A 132 -2.96 -17.99 -0.87
N GLN A 133 -2.78 -17.27 0.25
CA GLN A 133 -1.60 -17.35 1.08
C GLN A 133 -1.34 -18.77 1.60
N SER A 134 -2.35 -19.40 2.18
CA SER A 134 -2.19 -20.68 2.89
C SER A 134 -2.21 -21.89 1.97
N LYS A 135 -3.05 -21.89 0.91
CA LYS A 135 -3.30 -23.05 0.07
C LYS A 135 -2.44 -23.10 -1.19
N TYR A 136 -2.10 -21.94 -1.75
CA TYR A 136 -1.51 -21.92 -3.08
C TYR A 136 -0.05 -21.47 -3.11
N LEU A 137 0.32 -20.42 -2.37
CA LEU A 137 1.65 -19.86 -2.50
C LEU A 137 2.71 -20.65 -1.74
N ASP A 138 3.90 -20.77 -2.35
CA ASP A 138 5.10 -21.21 -1.63
C ASP A 138 5.39 -20.25 -0.47
N GLU A 139 5.83 -20.78 0.68
CA GLU A 139 6.09 -19.97 1.89
C GLU A 139 7.11 -18.87 1.67
N ARG A 140 8.10 -19.13 0.82
CA ARG A 140 9.18 -18.19 0.47
C ARG A 140 8.72 -17.00 -0.35
N GLU A 141 7.50 -17.02 -0.89
CA GLU A 141 6.90 -15.91 -1.66
C GLU A 141 5.98 -15.02 -0.82
N ARG A 142 5.63 -15.42 0.41
CA ARG A 142 4.54 -14.78 1.16
C ARG A 142 4.92 -13.50 1.89
N GLY A 143 6.20 -13.32 2.28
CA GLY A 143 6.61 -12.22 3.14
C GLY A 143 6.02 -12.28 4.56
N ASN A 144 6.09 -11.19 5.30
CA ASN A 144 5.54 -11.05 6.64
C ASN A 144 4.74 -9.74 6.77
N TRP A 145 4.06 -9.52 7.89
CA TRP A 145 3.13 -8.41 8.03
C TRP A 145 3.76 -7.01 7.91
N ARG A 146 4.99 -6.85 8.36
CA ARG A 146 5.76 -5.60 8.19
C ARG A 146 6.00 -5.30 6.70
N ASP A 147 6.30 -6.33 5.93
CA ASP A 147 6.53 -6.19 4.48
C ASP A 147 5.24 -5.78 3.76
N TYR A 148 4.09 -6.30 4.18
CA TYR A 148 2.78 -5.87 3.65
C TYR A 148 2.45 -4.43 4.00
N ILE A 149 2.81 -3.93 5.18
CA ILE A 149 2.69 -2.51 5.48
C ILE A 149 3.55 -1.69 4.52
N GLN A 150 4.78 -2.12 4.22
CA GLN A 150 5.64 -1.44 3.26
C GLN A 150 5.08 -1.47 1.84
N VAL A 151 4.49 -2.58 1.40
CA VAL A 151 3.73 -2.68 0.14
C VAL A 151 2.62 -1.61 0.11
N CYS A 152 1.83 -1.51 1.19
CA CYS A 152 0.75 -0.51 1.29
C CYS A 152 1.29 0.94 1.27
N VAL A 153 2.43 1.22 1.92
CA VAL A 153 3.11 2.53 1.84
C VAL A 153 3.45 2.87 0.39
N ASN A 154 4.04 1.94 -0.35
CA ASN A 154 4.43 2.15 -1.74
C ASN A 154 3.22 2.39 -2.65
N ILE A 155 2.12 1.64 -2.47
CA ILE A 155 0.87 1.85 -3.22
C ILE A 155 0.27 3.22 -2.88
N ALA A 156 0.18 3.58 -1.59
CA ALA A 156 -0.36 4.87 -1.17
C ALA A 156 0.46 6.04 -1.74
N ARG A 157 1.80 5.95 -1.75
CA ARG A 157 2.70 6.93 -2.38
C ARG A 157 2.45 7.07 -3.88
N ALA A 158 2.34 5.95 -4.59
CA ALA A 158 2.06 5.96 -6.01
C ALA A 158 0.70 6.65 -6.29
N VAL A 159 -0.37 6.24 -5.61
CA VAL A 159 -1.70 6.85 -5.77
C VAL A 159 -1.69 8.34 -5.41
N LYS A 160 -1.04 8.73 -4.29
CA LYS A 160 -0.85 10.13 -3.90
C LYS A 160 -0.22 10.95 -5.02
N ARG A 161 0.80 10.38 -5.68
CA ARG A 161 1.51 11.06 -6.77
C ARG A 161 0.63 11.24 -8.00
N LEU A 162 -0.19 10.23 -8.38
CA LEU A 162 -1.18 10.37 -9.44
C LEU A 162 -2.19 11.45 -9.12
N HIS A 163 -2.79 11.42 -7.93
CA HIS A 163 -3.80 12.39 -7.50
C HIS A 163 -3.25 13.83 -7.45
N ALA A 164 -1.99 14.02 -7.02
CA ALA A 164 -1.32 15.33 -7.07
C ALA A 164 -1.13 15.86 -8.50
N GLY A 165 -1.03 14.96 -9.49
CA GLY A 165 -1.02 15.28 -10.92
C GLY A 165 -2.41 15.49 -11.52
N GLY A 166 -3.49 15.42 -10.72
CA GLY A 166 -4.88 15.50 -11.19
C GLY A 166 -5.36 14.26 -11.95
N LEU A 167 -4.70 13.11 -11.75
CA LEU A 167 -4.97 11.86 -12.45
C LEU A 167 -5.67 10.87 -11.51
N ALA A 168 -6.60 10.08 -12.05
CA ALA A 168 -7.17 8.91 -11.38
C ALA A 168 -6.85 7.64 -12.18
N HIS A 169 -6.64 6.53 -11.48
CA HIS A 169 -6.33 5.24 -12.13
C HIS A 169 -7.56 4.61 -12.77
N SER A 170 -8.74 4.85 -12.23
CA SER A 170 -10.04 4.31 -12.63
C SER A 170 -10.26 2.81 -12.39
N ASP A 171 -9.26 1.98 -12.57
CA ASP A 171 -9.28 0.54 -12.27
C ASP A 171 -8.16 0.15 -11.29
N LEU A 172 -8.02 0.91 -10.20
CA LEU A 172 -7.11 0.56 -9.12
C LEU A 172 -7.64 -0.70 -8.43
N SER A 173 -6.93 -1.81 -8.61
CA SER A 173 -7.34 -3.12 -8.08
C SER A 173 -6.14 -4.03 -7.85
N TYR A 174 -6.32 -5.16 -7.20
CA TYR A 174 -5.27 -6.15 -7.02
C TYR A 174 -4.73 -6.75 -8.35
N LYS A 175 -5.43 -6.57 -9.47
CA LYS A 175 -4.96 -7.01 -10.79
C LYS A 175 -3.98 -6.02 -11.41
N ASN A 176 -4.13 -4.73 -11.06
CA ASN A 176 -3.35 -3.63 -11.61
C ASN A 176 -2.26 -3.13 -10.65
N VAL A 177 -1.92 -3.96 -9.66
CA VAL A 177 -0.78 -3.77 -8.77
C VAL A 177 0.06 -5.05 -8.76
N LEU A 178 1.34 -4.91 -9.06
CA LEU A 178 2.34 -5.96 -8.83
C LEU A 178 2.94 -5.77 -7.45
N ILE A 179 3.08 -6.85 -6.69
CA ILE A 179 3.69 -6.77 -5.36
C ILE A 179 4.74 -7.86 -5.15
N ASP A 180 5.79 -7.54 -4.42
CA ASP A 180 6.72 -8.51 -3.87
C ASP A 180 6.78 -8.35 -2.35
N PRO A 181 5.97 -9.13 -1.61
CA PRO A 181 5.93 -9.02 -0.15
C PRO A 181 7.28 -9.34 0.50
N THR A 182 8.14 -10.13 -0.13
CA THR A 182 9.45 -10.50 0.45
C THR A 182 10.43 -9.33 0.51
N SER A 183 10.21 -8.29 -0.30
CA SER A 183 10.98 -7.04 -0.29
C SER A 183 10.15 -5.81 0.08
N GLY A 184 8.85 -5.96 0.36
CA GLY A 184 7.94 -4.83 0.61
C GLY A 184 7.71 -3.96 -0.61
N SER A 185 7.99 -4.45 -1.83
CA SER A 185 7.90 -3.68 -3.07
C SER A 185 6.51 -3.75 -3.69
N ALA A 186 6.09 -2.65 -4.34
CA ALA A 186 4.87 -2.59 -5.14
C ALA A 186 5.05 -1.69 -6.36
N ALA A 187 4.33 -1.99 -7.46
CA ALA A 187 4.26 -1.15 -8.64
C ALA A 187 2.84 -1.15 -9.22
N ILE A 188 2.36 0.04 -9.60
CA ILE A 188 1.08 0.20 -10.31
C ILE A 188 1.33 -0.03 -11.80
N ILE A 189 0.47 -0.81 -12.42
CA ILE A 189 0.49 -1.15 -13.85
C ILE A 189 -0.81 -0.68 -14.52
N ASP A 190 -0.92 -0.88 -15.83
CA ASP A 190 -2.09 -0.51 -16.66
C ASP A 190 -2.41 1.00 -16.63
N ILE A 191 -1.36 1.80 -16.72
CA ILE A 191 -1.36 3.28 -16.61
C ILE A 191 -2.05 3.94 -17.82
N ASP A 192 -2.19 3.26 -18.94
CA ASP A 192 -2.80 3.81 -20.15
C ASP A 192 -4.33 4.07 -20.02
N GLY A 193 -4.96 3.50 -18.98
CA GLY A 193 -6.35 3.77 -18.62
C GLY A 193 -6.57 4.99 -17.73
N LEU A 194 -5.55 5.80 -17.43
CA LEU A 194 -5.68 6.96 -16.55
C LEU A 194 -6.79 7.93 -17.01
N VAL A 195 -7.57 8.37 -16.04
CA VAL A 195 -8.62 9.36 -16.19
C VAL A 195 -8.14 10.75 -15.82
N VAL A 196 -8.42 11.70 -16.68
CA VAL A 196 -8.31 13.14 -16.38
C VAL A 196 -9.72 13.67 -16.24
N PRO A 197 -10.19 13.98 -15.01
CA PRO A 197 -11.56 14.46 -14.82
C PRO A 197 -11.90 15.65 -15.73
N GLY A 198 -13.04 15.56 -16.42
CA GLY A 198 -13.49 16.58 -17.36
C GLY A 198 -12.81 16.62 -18.73
N LYS A 199 -11.72 15.86 -18.95
CA LYS A 199 -11.00 15.82 -20.24
C LYS A 199 -11.02 14.44 -20.89
N PHE A 200 -10.62 13.41 -20.16
CA PHE A 200 -10.57 12.04 -20.65
C PHE A 200 -11.40 11.14 -19.73
N PRO A 201 -12.61 10.74 -20.16
CA PRO A 201 -13.44 9.79 -19.40
C PRO A 201 -12.78 8.38 -19.39
N PRO A 202 -13.17 7.52 -18.45
CA PRO A 202 -12.64 6.17 -18.36
C PRO A 202 -13.13 5.30 -19.52
N ASP A 203 -12.24 4.47 -20.08
CA ASP A 203 -12.61 3.40 -21.01
C ASP A 203 -13.11 2.15 -20.27
N VAL A 204 -12.61 1.96 -19.05
CA VAL A 204 -12.93 0.82 -18.16
C VAL A 204 -13.53 1.35 -16.87
N ILE A 205 -14.59 0.71 -16.40
CA ILE A 205 -15.31 1.15 -15.19
C ILE A 205 -14.64 0.61 -13.93
N GLY A 206 -13.79 -0.41 -14.05
CA GLY A 206 -13.03 -0.99 -12.97
C GLY A 206 -13.33 -2.47 -12.69
N THR A 207 -12.59 -3.04 -11.77
CA THR A 207 -12.78 -4.43 -11.28
C THR A 207 -13.88 -4.43 -10.22
N PRO A 208 -14.93 -5.30 -10.30
CA PRO A 208 -16.13 -5.24 -9.47
C PRO A 208 -15.89 -5.06 -7.97
N ASP A 209 -14.94 -5.81 -7.39
CA ASP A 209 -14.63 -5.73 -5.95
C ASP A 209 -14.01 -4.39 -5.51
N PHE A 210 -13.60 -3.54 -6.44
CA PHE A 210 -12.91 -2.26 -6.18
C PHE A 210 -13.69 -1.06 -6.68
N ILE A 211 -14.77 -1.27 -7.42
CA ILE A 211 -15.62 -0.18 -7.91
C ILE A 211 -16.29 0.50 -6.71
N ALA A 212 -16.19 1.82 -6.66
CA ALA A 212 -16.82 2.58 -5.59
C ALA A 212 -18.35 2.50 -5.63
N PRO A 213 -19.04 2.48 -4.47
CA PRO A 213 -20.49 2.23 -4.38
C PRO A 213 -21.36 3.13 -5.28
N GLU A 214 -21.01 4.40 -5.41
CA GLU A 214 -21.73 5.35 -6.28
C GLU A 214 -21.61 5.02 -7.77
N VAL A 215 -20.44 4.52 -8.18
CA VAL A 215 -20.22 4.07 -9.57
C VAL A 215 -20.99 2.77 -9.81
N MET A 216 -20.85 1.80 -8.89
CA MET A 216 -21.53 0.52 -8.97
C MET A 216 -23.06 0.69 -9.04
N ALA A 217 -23.63 1.59 -8.24
CA ALA A 217 -25.07 1.84 -8.19
C ALA A 217 -25.64 2.46 -9.49
N THR A 218 -24.80 2.99 -10.35
CA THR A 218 -25.19 3.67 -11.60
C THR A 218 -24.69 2.97 -12.87
N LEU A 219 -24.16 1.74 -12.74
CA LEU A 219 -23.59 0.98 -13.88
C LEU A 219 -24.59 0.72 -15.02
N ASN A 220 -25.86 0.62 -14.71
CA ASN A 220 -26.94 0.41 -15.67
C ASN A 220 -27.32 1.64 -16.49
N LEU A 221 -26.87 2.84 -16.08
CA LEU A 221 -27.12 4.07 -16.84
C LEU A 221 -26.16 4.17 -18.03
N SER A 222 -26.58 4.84 -19.09
CA SER A 222 -25.70 5.18 -20.22
C SER A 222 -24.50 6.01 -19.76
N ILE A 223 -23.34 5.85 -20.40
CA ILE A 223 -22.14 6.65 -20.09
C ILE A 223 -22.36 8.15 -20.33
N GLN A 224 -23.32 8.52 -21.18
CA GLN A 224 -23.71 9.91 -21.47
C GLN A 224 -24.77 10.43 -20.49
N ASP A 225 -25.34 9.56 -19.64
CA ASP A 225 -26.33 9.99 -18.65
C ASP A 225 -25.67 10.88 -17.59
N LYS A 226 -26.22 12.07 -17.37
CA LYS A 226 -25.73 13.04 -16.38
C LYS A 226 -25.71 12.50 -14.93
N ASN A 227 -26.53 11.48 -14.64
CA ASN A 227 -26.60 10.85 -13.33
C ASN A 227 -25.62 9.66 -13.21
N ARG A 228 -24.92 9.28 -14.29
CA ARG A 228 -23.91 8.23 -14.28
C ARG A 228 -22.69 8.71 -13.50
N ALA A 229 -22.41 8.05 -12.39
CA ALA A 229 -21.16 8.29 -11.67
C ALA A 229 -19.98 7.64 -12.44
N LEU A 230 -18.95 8.41 -12.70
CA LEU A 230 -17.76 7.96 -13.40
C LEU A 230 -16.58 7.85 -12.44
N PRO A 231 -15.60 6.98 -12.71
CA PRO A 231 -14.34 6.90 -11.98
C PRO A 231 -13.62 8.25 -11.92
N ARG A 232 -13.08 8.55 -10.73
CA ARG A 232 -12.37 9.80 -10.41
C ARG A 232 -11.49 9.61 -9.15
N ILE A 233 -10.84 10.65 -8.69
CA ILE A 233 -9.93 10.60 -7.52
C ILE A 233 -10.63 10.00 -6.28
N GLU A 234 -11.88 10.36 -6.01
CA GLU A 234 -12.64 9.83 -4.85
C GLU A 234 -12.97 8.34 -5.01
N THR A 235 -13.11 7.81 -6.21
CA THR A 235 -13.27 6.37 -6.43
C THR A 235 -11.98 5.60 -6.25
N ASP A 236 -10.83 6.18 -6.65
CA ASP A 236 -9.52 5.61 -6.34
C ASP A 236 -9.25 5.57 -4.83
N ARG A 237 -9.72 6.57 -4.06
CA ARG A 237 -9.63 6.55 -2.59
C ARG A 237 -10.38 5.37 -1.99
N HIS A 238 -11.53 4.99 -2.55
CA HIS A 238 -12.24 3.77 -2.16
C HIS A 238 -11.41 2.53 -2.47
N ALA A 239 -10.97 2.38 -3.72
CA ALA A 239 -10.18 1.23 -4.17
C ALA A 239 -8.87 1.08 -3.39
N LEU A 240 -8.16 2.17 -3.09
CA LEU A 240 -6.96 2.19 -2.25
C LEU A 240 -7.26 1.67 -0.84
N SER A 241 -8.38 2.12 -0.24
CA SER A 241 -8.80 1.66 1.09
C SER A 241 -9.08 0.16 1.11
N VAL A 242 -9.73 -0.37 0.07
CA VAL A 242 -9.98 -1.81 -0.11
C VAL A 242 -8.67 -2.58 -0.26
N LEU A 243 -7.73 -2.11 -1.09
CA LEU A 243 -6.41 -2.74 -1.27
C LEU A 243 -5.63 -2.82 0.04
N ILE A 244 -5.53 -1.72 0.78
CA ILE A 244 -4.82 -1.68 2.06
C ILE A 244 -5.45 -2.65 3.06
N TYR A 245 -6.79 -2.65 3.15
CA TYR A 245 -7.50 -3.58 4.02
C TYR A 245 -7.21 -5.04 3.64
N MET A 246 -7.28 -5.37 2.35
CA MET A 246 -7.07 -6.74 1.87
C MET A 246 -5.63 -7.21 2.09
N TYR A 247 -4.62 -6.37 1.89
CA TYR A 247 -3.22 -6.77 2.11
C TYR A 247 -2.84 -6.91 3.58
N LEU A 248 -3.51 -6.18 4.49
CA LEU A 248 -3.21 -6.27 5.91
C LEU A 248 -4.06 -7.30 6.66
N LEU A 249 -5.25 -7.64 6.13
CA LEU A 249 -6.23 -8.50 6.82
C LEU A 249 -6.63 -9.73 5.99
N TYR A 250 -6.15 -9.84 4.74
CA TYR A 250 -6.34 -10.98 3.83
C TYR A 250 -7.81 -11.35 3.60
N ARG A 251 -8.71 -10.37 3.63
CA ARG A 251 -10.13 -10.47 3.36
C ARG A 251 -10.69 -9.16 2.82
N HIS A 252 -11.85 -9.23 2.17
CA HIS A 252 -12.49 -8.04 1.60
C HIS A 252 -13.35 -7.31 2.65
N PRO A 253 -13.30 -5.95 2.75
CA PRO A 253 -14.03 -5.22 3.79
C PRO A 253 -15.54 -5.26 3.69
N LEU A 254 -16.10 -5.46 2.48
CA LEU A 254 -17.54 -5.43 2.23
C LEU A 254 -18.16 -6.83 2.03
N LYS A 255 -17.36 -7.87 1.86
CA LYS A 255 -17.85 -9.27 1.75
C LYS A 255 -18.00 -9.88 3.13
N GLY A 256 -19.23 -9.98 3.59
CA GLY A 256 -19.57 -10.50 4.91
C GLY A 256 -20.65 -11.58 4.88
N GLY A 257 -21.61 -11.49 5.80
CA GLY A 257 -22.68 -12.47 5.98
C GLY A 257 -23.98 -12.17 5.23
N ILE A 258 -24.13 -10.97 4.67
CA ILE A 258 -25.36 -10.63 3.93
C ILE A 258 -25.35 -11.28 2.56
N ILE A 259 -26.44 -11.97 2.25
CA ILE A 259 -26.75 -12.44 0.90
C ILE A 259 -27.97 -11.65 0.43
N HIS A 260 -27.80 -10.82 -0.58
CA HIS A 260 -28.90 -10.08 -1.17
C HIS A 260 -29.65 -10.95 -2.16
N PRO A 261 -31.01 -11.03 -2.06
CA PRO A 261 -31.81 -11.64 -3.11
C PRO A 261 -31.58 -10.89 -4.44
N ALA A 262 -31.19 -11.64 -5.45
CA ALA A 262 -30.92 -11.10 -6.79
C ALA A 262 -31.24 -12.16 -7.86
N ASN A 263 -31.59 -11.71 -9.07
CA ASN A 263 -31.91 -12.58 -10.20
C ASN A 263 -30.66 -13.11 -10.92
N SER A 264 -29.52 -12.46 -10.68
CA SER A 264 -28.21 -12.84 -11.26
C SER A 264 -27.06 -12.55 -10.30
N GLU A 265 -25.90 -13.15 -10.59
CA GLU A 265 -24.65 -12.87 -9.86
C GLU A 265 -24.24 -11.40 -10.00
N ASP A 266 -24.39 -10.82 -11.21
CA ASP A 266 -24.04 -9.44 -11.47
C ASP A 266 -24.95 -8.47 -10.69
N GLU A 267 -26.24 -8.75 -10.58
CA GLU A 267 -27.16 -7.98 -9.74
C GLU A 267 -26.77 -8.09 -8.27
N ARG A 268 -26.44 -9.28 -7.79
CA ARG A 268 -25.99 -9.50 -6.41
C ARG A 268 -24.74 -8.69 -6.10
N VAL A 269 -23.71 -8.74 -6.95
CA VAL A 269 -22.48 -7.97 -6.79
C VAL A 269 -22.78 -6.46 -6.83
N SER A 270 -23.68 -6.03 -7.72
CA SER A 270 -24.10 -4.62 -7.80
C SER A 270 -24.75 -4.13 -6.51
N LEU A 271 -25.53 -4.96 -5.83
CA LEU A 271 -26.11 -4.63 -4.52
C LEU A 271 -25.06 -4.62 -3.40
N GLU A 272 -24.25 -5.68 -3.30
CA GLU A 272 -23.24 -5.86 -2.25
C GLU A 272 -22.15 -4.81 -2.28
N MET A 273 -21.70 -4.39 -3.46
CA MET A 273 -20.63 -3.41 -3.65
C MET A 273 -21.16 -1.99 -3.91
N GLY A 274 -22.48 -1.85 -4.19
CA GLY A 274 -23.11 -0.59 -4.57
C GLY A 274 -24.01 -0.01 -3.48
N SER A 275 -25.27 0.17 -3.81
CA SER A 275 -26.23 0.89 -2.97
C SER A 275 -26.48 0.28 -1.59
N LYS A 276 -26.26 -1.03 -1.43
CA LYS A 276 -26.42 -1.76 -0.17
C LYS A 276 -25.09 -2.18 0.47
N ALA A 277 -23.99 -1.65 -0.03
CA ALA A 277 -22.67 -1.91 0.55
C ALA A 277 -22.65 -1.58 2.04
N LEU A 278 -22.13 -2.51 2.84
CA LEU A 278 -22.03 -2.38 4.30
C LEU A 278 -20.70 -2.98 4.76
N PHE A 279 -19.98 -2.26 5.62
CA PHE A 279 -18.73 -2.75 6.17
C PHE A 279 -18.94 -4.03 6.99
N ALA A 280 -18.22 -5.09 6.66
CA ALA A 280 -18.38 -6.41 7.32
C ALA A 280 -18.01 -6.40 8.81
N GLU A 281 -17.17 -5.46 9.23
CA GLU A 281 -16.77 -5.28 10.62
C GLU A 281 -17.30 -3.97 11.23
N HIS A 282 -18.46 -3.49 10.76
CA HIS A 282 -19.09 -2.30 11.31
C HIS A 282 -19.29 -2.44 12.84
N PRO A 283 -18.88 -1.46 13.66
CA PRO A 283 -18.85 -1.61 15.12
C PRO A 283 -20.23 -1.79 15.78
N THR A 284 -21.28 -1.23 15.19
CA THR A 284 -22.65 -1.23 15.71
C THR A 284 -23.66 -1.95 14.81
N ASP A 285 -23.39 -2.07 13.49
CA ASP A 285 -24.26 -2.75 12.55
C ASP A 285 -23.70 -4.13 12.18
N ASN A 286 -24.23 -5.17 12.82
CA ASN A 286 -23.74 -6.54 12.65
C ASN A 286 -24.39 -7.29 11.48
N ARG A 287 -25.25 -6.66 10.68
CA ARG A 287 -25.99 -7.36 9.60
C ARG A 287 -25.02 -8.00 8.58
N ASN A 288 -23.89 -7.36 8.27
CA ASN A 288 -22.89 -7.92 7.35
C ASN A 288 -21.74 -8.66 8.06
N ARG A 289 -21.87 -9.00 9.34
CA ARG A 289 -20.84 -9.75 10.06
C ARG A 289 -20.72 -11.15 9.46
N PRO A 290 -19.51 -11.63 9.09
CA PRO A 290 -19.33 -12.99 8.58
C PRO A 290 -19.77 -14.04 9.59
N ASN A 291 -20.51 -15.04 9.12
CA ASN A 291 -20.83 -16.21 9.92
C ASN A 291 -19.67 -17.21 9.87
N LEU A 292 -19.13 -17.57 11.02
CA LEU A 292 -17.97 -18.46 11.12
C LEU A 292 -18.21 -19.84 10.49
N ASN A 293 -19.47 -20.33 10.49
CA ASN A 293 -19.82 -21.62 9.91
C ASN A 293 -19.70 -21.63 8.37
N ASP A 294 -19.79 -20.47 7.73
CA ASP A 294 -19.73 -20.33 6.27
C ASP A 294 -18.30 -20.05 5.78
N ILE A 295 -17.36 -19.84 6.69
CA ILE A 295 -15.98 -19.53 6.35
C ILE A 295 -15.22 -20.80 5.93
N LYS A 296 -14.60 -20.75 4.74
CA LYS A 296 -13.72 -21.82 4.27
C LYS A 296 -12.53 -21.98 5.24
N LYS A 297 -12.22 -23.21 5.65
CA LYS A 297 -11.10 -23.53 6.54
C LYS A 297 -9.75 -22.95 6.04
N THR A 298 -9.57 -22.89 4.72
CA THR A 298 -8.36 -22.30 4.09
C THR A 298 -8.24 -20.79 4.23
N ALA A 299 -9.31 -20.07 4.57
CA ALA A 299 -9.30 -18.64 4.83
C ALA A 299 -8.99 -18.29 6.31
N LEU A 300 -9.04 -19.30 7.19
CA LEU A 300 -8.72 -19.13 8.60
C LEU A 300 -7.19 -19.03 8.83
N PRO A 301 -6.74 -18.31 9.87
CA PRO A 301 -7.57 -17.57 10.86
C PRO A 301 -8.01 -16.17 10.38
N TYR A 302 -7.56 -15.70 9.22
CA TYR A 302 -7.72 -14.30 8.78
C TYR A 302 -9.18 -13.91 8.52
N ALA A 303 -10.01 -14.82 8.06
CA ALA A 303 -11.44 -14.55 7.83
C ALA A 303 -12.27 -14.52 9.13
N ASP A 304 -11.70 -14.94 10.26
CA ASP A 304 -12.36 -14.88 11.57
C ASP A 304 -12.18 -13.48 12.18
N VAL A 305 -13.17 -12.62 11.97
CA VAL A 305 -13.17 -11.23 12.46
C VAL A 305 -13.23 -11.13 13.99
N SER A 306 -13.59 -12.21 14.69
CA SER A 306 -13.57 -12.23 16.16
C SER A 306 -12.17 -12.44 16.72
N LYS A 307 -11.32 -13.17 16.02
CA LYS A 307 -9.93 -13.44 16.38
C LYS A 307 -8.97 -12.38 15.85
N ILE A 308 -9.16 -11.99 14.60
CA ILE A 308 -8.32 -11.00 13.92
C ILE A 308 -9.22 -9.86 13.40
N PRO A 309 -9.78 -9.02 14.29
CA PRO A 309 -10.58 -7.86 13.88
C PRO A 309 -9.69 -6.82 13.18
N TYR A 310 -10.28 -5.94 12.35
CA TYR A 310 -9.52 -4.88 11.67
C TYR A 310 -8.77 -3.95 12.63
N THR A 311 -9.18 -3.88 13.89
CA THR A 311 -8.52 -3.09 14.95
C THR A 311 -7.10 -3.57 15.28
N VAL A 312 -6.70 -4.79 14.88
CA VAL A 312 -5.32 -5.29 15.04
C VAL A 312 -4.30 -4.49 14.21
N THR A 313 -4.79 -3.72 13.23
CA THR A 313 -3.94 -2.82 12.42
C THR A 313 -3.44 -1.59 13.19
N GLY A 314 -3.88 -1.41 14.43
CA GLY A 314 -3.48 -0.31 15.29
C GLY A 314 -4.36 0.94 15.14
N PRO A 315 -4.17 1.94 16.03
CA PRO A 315 -5.10 3.06 16.15
C PRO A 315 -5.14 3.97 14.92
N TYR A 316 -4.02 4.16 14.23
CA TYR A 316 -3.94 5.07 13.08
C TYR A 316 -4.69 4.52 11.87
N LEU A 317 -4.50 3.24 11.54
CA LEU A 317 -5.19 2.61 10.41
C LEU A 317 -6.64 2.34 10.74
N LYS A 318 -6.97 1.96 11.99
CA LYS A 318 -8.36 1.80 12.42
C LYS A 318 -9.19 3.05 12.13
N ALA A 319 -8.68 4.24 12.51
CA ALA A 319 -9.38 5.50 12.30
C ALA A 319 -9.66 5.78 10.81
N LEU A 320 -8.71 5.43 9.92
CA LEU A 320 -8.91 5.59 8.49
C LEU A 320 -9.84 4.53 7.90
N PHE A 321 -9.83 3.30 8.40
CA PHE A 321 -10.81 2.28 7.98
C PHE A 321 -12.23 2.65 8.39
N ASP A 322 -12.43 3.20 9.60
CA ASP A 322 -13.74 3.72 10.04
C ASP A 322 -14.21 4.82 9.07
N ARG A 323 -13.34 5.77 8.75
CA ARG A 323 -13.66 6.83 7.81
C ARG A 323 -13.93 6.32 6.39
N ALA A 324 -13.17 5.33 5.92
CA ALA A 324 -13.33 4.80 4.57
C ALA A 324 -14.62 3.99 4.40
N PHE A 325 -14.94 3.11 5.37
CA PHE A 325 -15.98 2.09 5.24
C PHE A 325 -17.25 2.34 6.07
N ILE A 326 -17.24 3.39 6.91
CA ILE A 326 -18.42 3.84 7.65
C ILE A 326 -18.83 5.22 7.15
N ASP A 327 -18.02 6.24 7.40
CA ASP A 327 -18.38 7.62 7.07
C ASP A 327 -18.37 7.90 5.58
N GLY A 328 -17.35 7.39 4.87
CA GLY A 328 -17.06 7.65 3.46
C GLY A 328 -17.56 6.59 2.49
N LEU A 329 -18.16 5.49 2.96
CA LEU A 329 -18.59 4.41 2.08
C LEU A 329 -19.59 4.92 1.03
N HIS A 330 -20.62 5.63 1.49
CA HIS A 330 -21.63 6.27 0.64
C HIS A 330 -21.49 7.80 0.55
N LYS A 331 -20.40 8.37 1.09
CA LYS A 331 -20.09 9.80 1.04
C LYS A 331 -18.66 10.01 0.54
N PRO A 332 -18.42 10.01 -0.78
CA PRO A 332 -17.08 9.96 -1.39
C PRO A 332 -16.10 11.04 -0.88
N ASN A 333 -16.62 12.24 -0.58
CA ASN A 333 -15.83 13.37 -0.07
C ASN A 333 -15.25 13.15 1.34
N LEU A 334 -15.77 12.20 2.10
CA LEU A 334 -15.26 11.87 3.45
C LEU A 334 -14.15 10.80 3.43
N ARG A 335 -13.91 10.14 2.30
CA ARG A 335 -12.89 9.09 2.16
C ARG A 335 -11.49 9.63 2.43
N PRO A 336 -10.65 8.89 3.16
CA PRO A 336 -9.25 9.26 3.37
C PRO A 336 -8.50 9.44 2.04
N SER A 337 -7.66 10.46 1.97
CA SER A 337 -6.74 10.66 0.85
C SER A 337 -5.58 9.67 0.90
N ALA A 338 -4.89 9.51 -0.23
CA ALA A 338 -3.69 8.66 -0.30
C ALA A 338 -2.54 9.19 0.59
N ASP A 339 -2.47 10.51 0.81
CA ASP A 339 -1.52 11.12 1.75
C ASP A 339 -1.81 10.74 3.20
N GLU A 340 -3.08 10.75 3.61
CA GLU A 340 -3.49 10.32 4.96
C GLU A 340 -3.17 8.84 5.18
N TRP A 341 -3.39 7.97 4.17
CA TRP A 341 -3.00 6.57 4.23
C TRP A 341 -1.48 6.39 4.37
N GLU A 342 -0.68 7.10 3.56
CA GLU A 342 0.79 7.05 3.68
C GLU A 342 1.24 7.42 5.10
N ASN A 343 0.72 8.53 5.64
CA ASN A 343 1.05 9.01 6.99
C ASN A 343 0.67 7.98 8.07
N ALA A 344 -0.52 7.40 8.00
CA ALA A 344 -0.99 6.42 8.98
C ALA A 344 -0.20 5.11 8.91
N LEU A 345 0.15 4.64 7.70
CA LEU A 345 0.97 3.45 7.48
C LEU A 345 2.38 3.64 8.06
N LEU A 346 3.04 4.77 7.80
CA LEU A 346 4.36 5.09 8.33
C LEU A 346 4.35 5.15 9.86
N ARG A 347 3.34 5.79 10.47
CA ARG A 347 3.17 5.77 11.93
C ARG A 347 2.88 4.38 12.48
N THR A 348 2.22 3.52 11.71
CA THR A 348 1.97 2.13 12.10
C THR A 348 3.25 1.30 12.10
N VAL A 349 4.21 1.60 11.19
CA VAL A 349 5.55 0.98 11.24
C VAL A 349 6.23 1.22 12.59
N ASP A 350 6.07 2.40 13.18
CA ASP A 350 6.63 2.74 14.48
C ASP A 350 5.92 2.05 15.66
N LEU A 351 4.72 1.50 15.44
CA LEU A 351 4.00 0.68 16.43
C LEU A 351 4.32 -0.81 16.36
N LEU A 352 5.18 -1.24 15.44
CA LEU A 352 5.44 -2.66 15.23
C LEU A 352 6.29 -3.26 16.35
N GLN A 353 5.89 -4.47 16.75
CA GLN A 353 6.63 -5.34 17.65
C GLN A 353 6.92 -6.67 16.97
N PRO A 354 8.14 -7.23 17.12
CA PRO A 354 8.41 -8.59 16.69
C PRO A 354 7.64 -9.58 17.57
N CYS A 355 7.06 -10.61 16.94
CA CYS A 355 6.44 -11.70 17.66
C CYS A 355 7.50 -12.60 18.31
N ALA A 356 7.34 -12.90 19.59
CA ALA A 356 8.25 -13.79 20.31
C ALA A 356 8.20 -15.26 19.84
N ASN A 357 7.13 -15.66 19.12
CA ASN A 357 7.03 -17.00 18.54
C ASN A 357 7.76 -17.07 17.19
N PRO A 358 8.89 -17.80 17.06
CA PRO A 358 9.64 -17.92 15.82
C PRO A 358 8.84 -18.59 14.68
N SER A 359 7.84 -19.41 15.03
CA SER A 359 6.95 -20.07 14.07
C SER A 359 5.78 -19.19 13.63
N CYS A 360 5.66 -17.96 14.13
CA CYS A 360 4.61 -17.05 13.69
C CYS A 360 4.87 -16.60 12.24
N ILE A 361 3.95 -16.91 11.32
CA ILE A 361 4.08 -16.57 9.90
C ILE A 361 4.18 -15.06 9.70
N GLN A 362 3.41 -14.28 10.47
CA GLN A 362 3.37 -12.82 10.32
C GLN A 362 4.55 -12.09 10.96
N LYS A 363 5.26 -12.74 11.88
CA LYS A 363 6.48 -12.27 12.57
C LYS A 363 6.37 -10.93 13.29
N TRP A 364 5.44 -10.07 12.92
CA TRP A 364 5.23 -8.71 13.44
C TRP A 364 3.77 -8.45 13.73
N TYR A 365 3.50 -7.55 14.66
CA TYR A 365 2.16 -7.05 14.95
C TYR A 365 2.22 -5.60 15.45
N ALA A 366 1.14 -4.84 15.29
CA ALA A 366 1.05 -3.48 15.80
C ALA A 366 0.59 -3.45 17.26
N PHE A 367 1.18 -2.58 18.06
CA PHE A 367 0.73 -2.30 19.40
C PHE A 367 -0.63 -1.58 19.38
N ASN A 368 -1.56 -2.05 20.21
CA ASN A 368 -2.95 -1.58 20.28
C ASN A 368 -3.33 -0.93 21.61
N ASN A 369 -2.36 -0.35 22.32
CA ASN A 369 -2.53 0.26 23.66
C ASN A 369 -2.94 -0.72 24.79
N SER A 370 -2.75 -2.02 24.58
CA SER A 370 -3.02 -3.01 25.63
C SER A 370 -1.93 -3.01 26.70
N THR A 371 -2.30 -3.14 27.93
CA THR A 371 -1.36 -3.38 29.06
C THR A 371 -0.80 -4.81 29.04
N LYS A 372 -1.44 -5.71 28.30
CA LYS A 372 -1.01 -7.11 28.07
C LYS A 372 -0.91 -7.37 26.57
N PRO A 373 0.12 -6.85 25.89
CA PRO A 373 0.27 -7.03 24.45
C PRO A 373 0.40 -8.49 24.08
N LYS A 374 -0.27 -8.90 23.01
CA LYS A 374 -0.12 -10.25 22.43
C LYS A 374 -0.18 -10.17 20.90
N CYS A 375 0.53 -11.06 20.24
CA CYS A 375 0.43 -11.20 18.80
C CYS A 375 -0.98 -11.63 18.40
N PRO A 376 -1.75 -10.86 17.61
CA PRO A 376 -3.11 -11.23 17.24
C PRO A 376 -3.15 -12.42 16.28
N PHE A 377 -2.06 -12.71 15.59
CA PHE A 377 -2.00 -13.76 14.57
C PHE A 377 -1.75 -15.14 15.15
N CYS A 378 -0.97 -15.27 16.22
CA CYS A 378 -0.68 -16.57 16.84
C CYS A 378 -1.03 -16.63 18.34
N GLY A 379 -1.49 -15.53 18.94
CA GLY A 379 -1.89 -15.47 20.34
C GLY A 379 -0.73 -15.40 21.35
N THR A 380 0.53 -15.43 20.92
CA THR A 380 1.69 -15.39 21.80
C THR A 380 1.76 -14.06 22.55
N PRO A 381 1.78 -14.08 23.91
CA PRO A 381 1.89 -12.85 24.70
C PRO A 381 3.30 -12.27 24.59
N PHE A 382 3.39 -10.94 24.70
CA PHE A 382 4.64 -10.26 24.95
C PHE A 382 5.09 -10.56 26.39
N GLN A 383 6.38 -10.71 26.59
CA GLN A 383 6.94 -10.93 27.93
C GLN A 383 8.02 -9.89 28.22
N GLY A 384 8.04 -9.39 29.45
CA GLY A 384 9.03 -8.43 29.92
C GLY A 384 8.56 -6.99 29.90
N SER A 385 9.51 -6.06 29.81
CA SER A 385 9.25 -4.62 29.78
C SER A 385 9.28 -4.09 28.34
N LEU A 386 8.31 -3.27 27.98
CA LEU A 386 8.16 -2.70 26.65
C LEU A 386 8.18 -1.17 26.74
N PRO A 387 9.25 -0.49 26.30
CA PRO A 387 9.25 0.96 26.23
C PRO A 387 8.35 1.46 25.10
N VAL A 388 7.53 2.43 25.42
CA VAL A 388 6.72 3.21 24.49
C VAL A 388 7.24 4.63 24.53
N LEU A 389 7.68 5.14 23.40
CA LEU A 389 8.16 6.51 23.28
C LEU A 389 7.01 7.38 22.76
N ASN A 390 6.46 8.23 23.60
CA ASN A 390 5.45 9.20 23.21
C ASN A 390 6.16 10.46 22.71
N LEU A 391 5.90 10.86 21.44
CA LEU A 391 6.56 11.99 20.82
C LEU A 391 5.78 13.29 21.04
N TYR A 392 6.52 14.33 21.35
CA TYR A 392 6.05 15.71 21.50
C TYR A 392 6.91 16.62 20.65
N SER A 393 6.31 17.66 20.06
CA SER A 393 7.03 18.68 19.31
C SER A 393 6.54 20.08 19.67
N ARG A 394 7.37 21.08 19.36
CA ARG A 394 7.01 22.50 19.56
C ARG A 394 7.11 23.28 18.26
N ARG A 395 6.37 24.38 18.15
CA ARG A 395 6.48 25.37 17.08
C ARG A 395 7.06 26.66 17.69
N GLY A 396 8.19 27.10 17.17
CA GLY A 396 8.89 28.25 17.72
C GLY A 396 9.19 28.05 19.22
N ASN A 397 8.89 29.07 20.03
CA ASN A 397 9.12 29.07 21.48
C ASN A 397 7.91 28.55 22.30
N ALA A 398 6.91 27.94 21.65
CA ALA A 398 5.75 27.39 22.36
C ALA A 398 6.12 26.14 23.16
N ASP A 399 5.23 25.74 24.08
CA ASP A 399 5.36 24.49 24.84
C ASP A 399 5.28 23.26 23.94
N PHE A 400 5.91 22.17 24.36
CA PHE A 400 5.81 20.88 23.71
C PHE A 400 4.38 20.35 23.77
N ARG A 401 3.85 19.92 22.63
CA ARG A 401 2.51 19.32 22.48
C ARG A 401 2.63 17.91 21.94
N ALA A 402 1.74 17.03 22.39
CA ALA A 402 1.71 15.65 21.90
C ALA A 402 1.42 15.59 20.40
N ASP A 403 2.24 14.83 19.66
CA ASP A 403 2.08 14.63 18.23
C ASP A 403 1.11 13.47 17.90
N ASN A 404 0.54 12.80 18.92
CA ASN A 404 -0.19 11.54 18.77
C ASN A 404 0.61 10.49 17.97
N HIS A 405 1.93 10.53 18.14
CA HIS A 405 2.87 9.61 17.49
C HIS A 405 3.64 8.86 18.58
N ARG A 406 3.73 7.56 18.41
CA ARG A 406 4.42 6.66 19.34
C ARG A 406 5.38 5.77 18.60
N VAL A 407 6.51 5.49 19.23
CA VAL A 407 7.47 4.50 18.75
C VAL A 407 7.54 3.39 19.80
N MET A 408 7.28 2.16 19.37
CA MET A 408 7.44 0.97 20.19
C MET A 408 8.87 0.47 20.07
N VAL A 409 9.52 0.22 21.22
CA VAL A 409 10.93 -0.14 21.21
C VAL A 409 11.12 -1.65 21.16
N TYR A 410 11.98 -2.11 20.26
CA TYR A 410 12.51 -3.47 20.24
C TYR A 410 14.04 -3.45 20.05
N SER A 411 14.72 -4.50 20.48
CA SER A 411 16.19 -4.58 20.39
C SER A 411 16.66 -4.62 18.94
N GLY A 412 17.60 -3.77 18.56
CA GLY A 412 18.09 -3.60 17.19
C GLY A 412 17.27 -2.62 16.34
N GLN A 413 16.23 -1.99 16.90
CA GLN A 413 15.48 -0.94 16.20
C GLN A 413 16.32 0.34 16.08
N TYR A 414 16.21 0.98 14.93
CA TYR A 414 16.82 2.28 14.68
C TYR A 414 15.84 3.44 14.87
N LEU A 415 16.34 4.55 15.38
CA LEU A 415 15.69 5.84 15.36
C LEU A 415 16.28 6.69 14.21
N TYR A 416 15.42 7.43 13.52
CA TYR A 416 15.81 8.18 12.31
C TYR A 416 15.60 9.69 12.52
N PRO A 417 16.16 10.56 11.64
CA PRO A 417 16.02 12.02 11.75
C PRO A 417 14.57 12.51 11.82
N TRP A 418 13.63 11.87 11.13
CA TRP A 418 12.19 12.23 11.18
C TRP A 418 11.51 11.93 12.52
N HIS A 419 12.14 11.17 13.41
CA HIS A 419 11.69 11.02 14.80
C HIS A 419 12.24 12.13 15.70
N SER A 420 13.37 12.76 15.31
CA SER A 420 13.99 13.83 16.07
C SER A 420 13.54 15.23 15.64
N SER A 421 12.91 15.36 14.47
CA SER A 421 12.39 16.62 13.94
C SER A 421 11.08 16.42 13.19
N ARG A 422 10.04 17.15 13.59
CA ARG A 422 8.76 17.19 12.88
C ARG A 422 8.82 17.84 11.49
N LEU A 423 9.89 18.52 11.16
CA LEU A 423 10.10 19.15 9.85
C LEU A 423 10.55 18.15 8.79
N LEU A 424 10.92 16.95 9.22
CA LEU A 424 11.29 15.85 8.33
C LEU A 424 10.16 14.82 8.24
N PHE A 425 9.96 14.33 7.03
CA PHE A 425 9.02 13.27 6.72
C PHE A 425 9.72 12.18 5.89
N PRO A 426 9.53 10.88 6.18
CA PRO A 426 10.19 9.81 5.46
C PRO A 426 9.63 9.68 4.04
N SER A 427 10.20 10.44 3.11
CA SER A 427 9.80 10.52 1.71
C SER A 427 10.98 10.31 0.77
N GLU A 428 10.69 10.27 -0.51
CA GLU A 428 11.68 10.21 -1.60
C GLU A 428 12.62 11.43 -1.66
N LYS A 429 12.23 12.52 -1.03
CA LYS A 429 13.00 13.80 -1.04
C LYS A 429 14.12 13.84 -0.01
N LEU A 430 14.17 12.86 0.90
CA LEU A 430 15.23 12.81 1.90
C LEU A 430 16.60 12.60 1.24
N THR A 431 17.59 13.37 1.68
CA THR A 431 18.98 13.15 1.29
C THR A 431 19.51 11.82 1.84
N GLU A 432 20.58 11.30 1.28
CA GLU A 432 21.21 10.06 1.77
C GLU A 432 21.66 10.18 3.24
N ASP A 433 22.01 11.38 3.67
CA ASP A 433 22.35 11.64 5.08
C ASP A 433 21.13 11.62 6.00
N GLN A 434 20.00 12.17 5.56
CA GLN A 434 18.74 12.15 6.29
C GLN A 434 18.10 10.74 6.38
N LYS A 435 18.52 9.80 5.54
CA LYS A 435 18.10 8.40 5.59
C LYS A 435 18.90 7.57 6.58
N LYS A 436 20.03 8.07 7.09
CA LYS A 436 20.86 7.36 8.07
C LYS A 436 20.25 7.44 9.47
N PRO A 437 20.29 6.36 10.27
CA PRO A 437 19.78 6.38 11.63
C PRO A 437 20.53 7.37 12.52
N VAL A 438 19.84 7.92 13.49
CA VAL A 438 20.41 8.81 14.52
C VAL A 438 20.80 8.10 15.82
N GLY A 439 20.32 6.88 15.98
CA GLY A 439 20.62 6.00 17.10
C GLY A 439 19.87 4.68 16.99
N TYR A 440 20.10 3.78 17.94
CA TYR A 440 19.44 2.49 17.99
C TYR A 440 19.14 2.07 19.43
N PHE A 441 18.22 1.12 19.57
CA PHE A 441 17.84 0.54 20.87
C PHE A 441 18.48 -0.83 21.06
N SER A 442 18.89 -1.10 22.30
CA SER A 442 19.43 -2.40 22.70
C SER A 442 18.84 -2.80 24.04
N PHE A 443 18.53 -4.09 24.20
CA PHE A 443 18.17 -4.66 25.50
C PHE A 443 19.34 -5.47 26.02
N HIS A 444 19.92 -5.04 27.14
CA HIS A 444 21.10 -5.67 27.73
C HIS A 444 20.98 -5.69 29.25
N ASN A 445 21.29 -6.83 29.88
CA ASN A 445 21.24 -7.01 31.35
C ASN A 445 19.93 -6.52 31.99
N GLY A 446 18.80 -6.80 31.37
CA GLY A 446 17.48 -6.41 31.89
C GLY A 446 17.11 -4.94 31.68
N LYS A 447 17.94 -4.16 30.99
CA LYS A 447 17.79 -2.73 30.76
C LYS A 447 17.64 -2.40 29.30
N TRP A 448 16.78 -1.42 29.01
CA TRP A 448 16.66 -0.82 27.68
C TRP A 448 17.59 0.37 27.55
N ILE A 449 18.43 0.37 26.54
CA ILE A 449 19.44 1.41 26.28
C ILE A 449 19.17 2.02 24.89
N PHE A 450 19.08 3.34 24.80
CA PHE A 450 19.20 4.07 23.56
C PHE A 450 20.65 4.49 23.36
N VAL A 451 21.26 4.08 22.26
CA VAL A 451 22.63 4.46 21.89
C VAL A 451 22.57 5.62 20.91
N ASN A 452 23.11 6.76 21.31
CA ASN A 452 23.17 7.97 20.52
C ASN A 452 24.26 7.87 19.45
N GLN A 453 23.91 7.84 18.16
CA GLN A 453 24.90 7.81 17.08
C GLN A 453 25.18 9.18 16.47
N ARG A 454 24.15 10.06 16.39
CA ARG A 454 24.23 11.27 15.56
C ARG A 454 23.43 12.47 16.09
N LEU A 455 22.99 12.47 17.35
CA LEU A 455 22.24 13.57 17.97
C LEU A 455 23.15 14.37 18.90
N PRO A 456 23.79 15.47 18.44
CA PRO A 456 24.70 16.25 19.28
C PRO A 456 24.00 17.00 20.40
N GLY A 457 22.69 17.31 20.22
CA GLY A 457 21.86 17.99 21.21
C GLY A 457 21.02 17.08 22.10
N LEU A 458 21.28 15.76 22.07
CA LEU A 458 20.53 14.79 22.91
C LEU A 458 20.70 15.10 24.39
N LYS A 459 19.58 15.21 25.11
CA LYS A 459 19.59 15.52 26.53
C LYS A 459 18.54 14.71 27.28
N ASP A 460 18.92 14.08 28.36
CA ASP A 460 17.99 13.62 29.40
C ASP A 460 17.50 14.87 30.17
N VAL A 461 16.26 15.27 29.92
CA VAL A 461 15.65 16.46 30.54
C VAL A 461 15.35 16.20 32.02
N THR A 462 14.93 14.98 32.36
CA THR A 462 14.58 14.58 33.74
C THR A 462 15.81 14.65 34.64
N ALA A 463 16.96 14.16 34.20
CA ALA A 463 18.21 14.19 34.92
C ALA A 463 19.04 15.45 34.67
N ASN A 464 18.61 16.34 33.77
CA ASN A 464 19.32 17.51 33.28
C ASN A 464 20.75 17.20 32.76
N LYS A 465 20.91 16.06 32.05
CA LYS A 465 22.21 15.54 31.62
C LYS A 465 22.30 15.48 30.08
N PRO A 466 23.33 16.09 29.45
CA PRO A 466 23.61 15.88 28.03
C PRO A 466 24.13 14.46 27.80
N ILE A 467 23.79 13.89 26.64
CA ILE A 467 24.19 12.53 26.23
C ILE A 467 25.09 12.64 24.99
N ALA A 468 26.36 12.36 25.17
CA ALA A 468 27.35 12.45 24.08
C ALA A 468 27.06 11.47 22.93
N ILE A 469 27.63 11.76 21.75
CA ILE A 469 27.62 10.79 20.65
C ILE A 469 28.38 9.53 21.08
N ASN A 470 27.87 8.37 20.69
CA ASN A 470 28.29 7.02 21.06
C ASN A 470 28.06 6.65 22.56
N ALA A 471 27.38 7.52 23.32
CA ALA A 471 26.95 7.17 24.67
C ALA A 471 25.59 6.47 24.70
N GLY A 472 25.41 5.56 25.68
CA GLY A 472 24.14 4.92 25.97
C GLY A 472 23.32 5.70 27.00
N LEU A 473 22.01 5.76 26.80
CA LEU A 473 21.01 6.30 27.73
C LEU A 473 20.06 5.18 28.14
N GLU A 474 20.02 4.84 29.42
CA GLU A 474 19.01 3.90 29.94
C GLU A 474 17.62 4.54 29.87
N LEU A 475 16.64 3.78 29.36
CA LEU A 475 15.23 4.20 29.28
C LEU A 475 14.53 3.85 30.59
N VAL A 476 13.98 4.85 31.26
CA VAL A 476 13.28 4.70 32.53
C VAL A 476 11.85 5.26 32.39
N ASP A 477 10.91 4.65 33.10
CA ASP A 477 9.50 5.09 33.08
C ASP A 477 9.35 6.55 33.56
N GLY A 478 8.56 7.33 32.82
CA GLY A 478 8.35 8.76 33.07
C GLY A 478 9.48 9.68 32.59
N GLN A 479 10.61 9.15 32.10
CA GLN A 479 11.76 9.94 31.63
C GLN A 479 11.40 10.81 30.44
N GLN A 480 11.90 12.06 30.43
CA GLN A 480 11.82 12.97 29.31
C GLN A 480 13.17 13.13 28.63
N ILE A 481 13.20 12.95 27.31
CA ILE A 481 14.41 12.99 26.49
C ILE A 481 14.21 13.98 25.35
N LEU A 482 15.00 15.03 25.31
CA LEU A 482 15.04 15.98 24.20
C LEU A 482 15.96 15.42 23.12
N LEU A 483 15.39 15.09 21.94
CA LEU A 483 16.16 14.56 20.81
C LEU A 483 16.91 15.65 20.05
N SER A 484 16.30 16.83 19.89
CA SER A 484 16.92 17.98 19.23
C SER A 484 16.43 19.28 19.87
N PRO A 485 17.35 20.23 20.17
CA PRO A 485 16.99 21.58 20.64
C PRO A 485 16.51 22.50 19.51
N GLU A 486 16.75 22.14 18.24
CA GLU A 486 16.46 22.94 17.07
C GLU A 486 14.96 23.16 16.85
N GLU A 487 14.61 24.11 15.97
CA GLU A 487 13.22 24.33 15.57
C GLU A 487 12.59 23.05 15.02
N GLY A 488 11.38 22.76 15.47
CA GLY A 488 10.70 21.50 15.12
C GLY A 488 11.26 20.27 15.84
N GLY A 489 12.26 20.44 16.71
CA GLY A 489 12.86 19.35 17.48
C GLY A 489 11.85 18.64 18.37
N CYS A 490 12.02 17.32 18.52
CA CYS A 490 11.12 16.45 19.25
C CYS A 490 11.65 16.15 20.67
N LEU A 491 10.69 16.04 21.60
CA LEU A 491 10.88 15.51 22.95
C LEU A 491 10.15 14.18 23.04
N ILE A 492 10.76 13.21 23.69
CA ILE A 492 10.16 11.91 24.02
C ILE A 492 9.79 11.88 25.49
N GLN A 493 8.60 11.37 25.81
CA GLN A 493 8.27 10.88 27.13
C GLN A 493 8.24 9.34 27.09
N VAL A 494 9.08 8.72 27.88
CA VAL A 494 9.19 7.25 27.98
C VAL A 494 8.09 6.72 28.89
N GLN A 495 7.41 5.68 28.42
CA GLN A 495 6.46 4.89 29.23
C GLN A 495 6.92 3.43 29.17
N ILE A 496 7.03 2.75 30.30
CA ILE A 496 7.38 1.32 30.36
C ILE A 496 6.11 0.51 30.65
N VAL A 497 5.67 -0.26 29.65
CA VAL A 497 4.59 -1.26 29.83
C VAL A 497 5.24 -2.54 30.35
N ARG A 498 4.78 -3.04 31.49
CA ARG A 498 5.21 -4.33 32.04
C ARG A 498 4.12 -5.35 31.76
N ALA A 499 4.45 -6.39 31.00
CA ALA A 499 3.54 -7.48 30.63
C ALA A 499 3.83 -8.74 31.46
#